data_3e1391b39c3e2dd936a1e268d359c3dd
#
_entry.id   3e1391b39c3e2dd936a1e268d359c3dd
#
_cell.length_a   1.000
_cell.length_b   1.000
_cell.length_c   1.000
_cell.angle_alpha   90.00
_cell.angle_beta   90.00
_cell.angle_gamma   90.00
#
_symmetry.space_group_name_H-M   'P 1'
#
loop_
_entity.id
_entity.type
_entity.pdbx_description
1 polymer ?
#
loop_
_entity_poly.entity_id
_entity_poly.type
_entity_poly.pdbx_seq_one_letter_code
_entity_poly.pdbx_strand_id
1 'polypeptide(L)'
;YFPDAYGVIYEGNGQPLSKWGGTYQPTGTGRLKKVSANTSVTEKNSCYSLEGAEYGIYSSPTLSGASRAGTFRTDSSGNSSSVVLNAGTYYVKELKAPKGYALVDEVKMVTVKSGQEATVTFSDPPQMNPVELLLKKTGMEQEYVDPSGTAAYQGAQFLVKFYAELLDPG
;
A
#
# COMPACT_ATOMS: atom_id res chain seq x y z
N TYR A 1 2.79 -30.83 32.22
CA TYR A 1 2.00 -29.81 31.50
C TYR A 1 1.58 -30.37 30.16
N PHE A 2 0.29 -30.51 29.97
CA PHE A 2 -0.25 -30.93 28.68
C PHE A 2 -1.18 -29.85 28.19
N PRO A 3 -0.75 -29.03 27.21
CA PRO A 3 -1.66 -28.08 26.55
C PRO A 3 -2.70 -28.89 25.78
N ASP A 4 -3.97 -28.62 26.01
CA ASP A 4 -5.04 -29.16 25.20
C ASP A 4 -5.12 -28.44 23.83
N ALA A 5 -5.96 -28.95 22.94
CA ALA A 5 -6.14 -28.35 21.60
C ALA A 5 -6.69 -26.92 21.66
N TYR A 6 -7.15 -26.44 22.80
CA TYR A 6 -7.70 -25.12 23.05
C TYR A 6 -6.72 -24.21 23.81
N GLY A 7 -5.53 -24.69 24.11
CA GLY A 7 -4.51 -23.90 24.80
C GLY A 7 -4.73 -23.75 26.30
N VAL A 8 -5.61 -24.53 26.91
CA VAL A 8 -5.78 -24.58 28.37
C VAL A 8 -4.68 -25.45 28.98
N ILE A 9 -4.01 -24.92 30.00
CA ILE A 9 -2.98 -25.65 30.73
C ILE A 9 -3.63 -26.35 31.90
N TYR A 10 -3.40 -27.67 32.01
CA TYR A 10 -3.91 -28.51 33.09
C TYR A 10 -2.79 -28.96 34.02
N GLU A 11 -3.11 -29.14 35.30
CA GLU A 11 -2.24 -29.87 36.20
C GLU A 11 -2.21 -31.35 35.79
N GLY A 12 -1.18 -32.08 36.23
CA GLY A 12 -1.03 -33.50 35.93
C GLY A 12 -2.19 -34.40 36.43
N ASN A 13 -3.10 -33.87 37.25
CA ASN A 13 -4.33 -34.50 37.73
C ASN A 13 -5.57 -34.20 36.86
N GLY A 14 -5.40 -33.50 35.73
CA GLY A 14 -6.48 -33.13 34.79
C GLY A 14 -7.29 -31.91 35.21
N GLN A 15 -6.90 -31.20 36.26
CA GLN A 15 -7.58 -29.97 36.67
C GLN A 15 -6.97 -28.75 36.00
N PRO A 16 -7.79 -27.80 35.52
CA PRO A 16 -7.27 -26.58 34.95
C PRO A 16 -6.54 -25.73 36.00
N LEU A 17 -5.36 -25.19 35.65
CA LEU A 17 -4.61 -24.32 36.52
C LEU A 17 -5.37 -22.98 36.66
N SER A 18 -6.08 -22.80 37.76
CA SER A 18 -6.93 -21.65 38.03
C SER A 18 -6.20 -20.29 38.12
N LYS A 19 -4.87 -20.31 38.15
CA LYS A 19 -4.02 -19.11 38.22
C LYS A 19 -3.57 -18.57 36.84
N TRP A 20 -3.78 -19.31 35.74
CA TRP A 20 -3.34 -18.94 34.40
C TRP A 20 -4.56 -18.83 33.48
N GLY A 21 -5.46 -17.92 33.78
CA GLY A 21 -6.67 -17.67 33.01
C GLY A 21 -6.44 -16.96 31.66
N GLY A 22 -5.33 -17.22 30.99
CA GLY A 22 -5.08 -16.78 29.63
C GLY A 22 -5.50 -17.84 28.63
N THR A 23 -6.51 -17.55 27.84
CA THR A 23 -6.83 -18.39 26.67
C THR A 23 -5.66 -18.28 25.69
N TYR A 24 -4.97 -19.39 25.41
CA TYR A 24 -3.96 -19.42 24.34
C TYR A 24 -4.65 -19.10 23.02
N GLN A 25 -4.22 -18.02 22.39
CA GLN A 25 -4.67 -17.67 21.03
C GLN A 25 -3.58 -18.11 20.05
N PRO A 26 -3.84 -19.15 19.23
CA PRO A 26 -2.88 -19.57 18.23
C PRO A 26 -2.65 -18.43 17.24
N THR A 27 -1.38 -18.15 16.93
CA THR A 27 -1.00 -17.10 16.02
C THR A 27 -0.33 -17.65 14.77
N GLY A 28 -0.46 -16.93 13.67
CA GLY A 28 0.30 -17.06 12.44
C GLY A 28 0.78 -15.70 11.97
N THR A 29 1.20 -15.62 10.73
CA THR A 29 1.61 -14.35 10.12
C THR A 29 0.83 -14.07 8.84
N GLY A 30 0.53 -12.80 8.61
CA GLY A 30 0.03 -12.30 7.34
C GLY A 30 1.09 -11.51 6.62
N ARG A 31 1.13 -11.60 5.31
CA ARG A 31 1.96 -10.79 4.41
C ARG A 31 1.15 -10.33 3.22
N LEU A 32 1.49 -9.16 2.68
CA LEU A 32 0.87 -8.63 1.47
C LEU A 32 1.90 -8.54 0.36
N LYS A 33 1.46 -8.84 -0.86
CA LYS A 33 2.18 -8.58 -2.10
C LYS A 33 1.33 -7.70 -3.00
N LYS A 34 1.88 -6.55 -3.40
CA LYS A 34 1.28 -5.66 -4.40
C LYS A 34 2.01 -5.84 -5.73
N VAL A 35 1.27 -5.90 -6.80
CA VAL A 35 1.81 -5.95 -8.17
C VAL A 35 1.08 -4.95 -9.07
N SER A 36 1.72 -4.56 -10.16
CA SER A 36 1.05 -3.79 -11.21
C SER A 36 0.21 -4.71 -12.09
N ALA A 37 -1.01 -4.29 -12.42
CA ALA A 37 -1.84 -4.96 -13.40
C ALA A 37 -1.35 -4.75 -14.84
N ASN A 38 -0.45 -3.79 -15.07
CA ASN A 38 0.12 -3.51 -16.39
C ASN A 38 1.61 -3.17 -16.28
N THR A 39 2.45 -4.19 -16.25
CA THR A 39 3.90 -4.05 -16.14
C THR A 39 4.53 -3.38 -17.36
N SER A 40 3.93 -3.50 -18.54
CA SER A 40 4.45 -2.86 -19.76
C SER A 40 4.45 -1.33 -19.67
N VAL A 41 3.57 -0.75 -18.88
CA VAL A 41 3.48 0.70 -18.62
C VAL A 41 4.35 1.12 -17.44
N THR A 42 4.44 0.27 -16.41
CA THR A 42 5.01 0.65 -15.11
C THR A 42 6.48 0.24 -14.95
N GLU A 43 6.95 -0.79 -15.68
CA GLU A 43 8.33 -1.25 -15.57
C GLU A 43 9.29 -0.19 -16.11
N LYS A 44 10.35 0.09 -15.33
CA LYS A 44 11.37 1.12 -15.65
C LYS A 44 10.81 2.54 -15.83
N ASN A 45 9.61 2.80 -15.33
CA ASN A 45 8.97 4.11 -15.39
C ASN A 45 8.92 4.72 -13.99
N SER A 46 9.72 5.77 -13.76
CA SER A 46 9.85 6.45 -12.47
C SER A 46 8.58 7.18 -11.99
N CYS A 47 7.57 7.31 -12.86
CA CYS A 47 6.25 7.82 -12.48
C CYS A 47 5.48 6.85 -11.60
N TYR A 48 5.86 5.57 -11.57
CA TYR A 48 5.22 4.51 -10.80
C TYR A 48 6.14 3.97 -9.71
N SER A 49 5.56 3.61 -8.59
CA SER A 49 6.25 2.91 -7.51
C SER A 49 5.26 2.00 -6.80
N LEU A 50 5.70 0.83 -6.38
CA LEU A 50 4.91 -0.05 -5.51
C LEU A 50 5.11 0.28 -4.02
N GLU A 51 6.06 1.16 -3.71
CA GLU A 51 6.41 1.53 -2.34
C GLU A 51 5.38 2.46 -1.72
N GLY A 52 5.08 2.21 -0.44
CA GLY A 52 4.27 3.10 0.38
C GLY A 52 2.77 2.93 0.23
N ALA A 53 2.29 1.89 -0.45
CA ALA A 53 0.89 1.49 -0.36
C ALA A 53 0.57 1.02 1.06
N GLU A 54 -0.59 1.42 1.59
CA GLU A 54 -1.03 1.04 2.94
C GLU A 54 -2.36 0.29 2.85
N TYR A 55 -2.43 -0.83 3.59
CA TYR A 55 -3.60 -1.68 3.66
C TYR A 55 -4.01 -1.93 5.10
N GLY A 56 -5.31 -1.77 5.39
CA GLY A 56 -5.88 -2.15 6.67
C GLY A 56 -6.19 -3.64 6.72
N ILE A 57 -5.92 -4.27 7.86
CA ILE A 57 -6.27 -5.66 8.16
C ILE A 57 -7.40 -5.62 9.17
N TYR A 58 -8.52 -6.26 8.89
CA TYR A 58 -9.70 -6.21 9.72
C TYR A 58 -10.19 -7.61 10.06
N SER A 59 -10.62 -7.83 11.31
CA SER A 59 -11.22 -9.08 11.77
C SER A 59 -12.71 -9.20 11.44
N SER A 60 -13.30 -8.17 10.82
CA SER A 60 -14.71 -8.12 10.43
C SER A 60 -14.90 -7.53 9.04
N PRO A 61 -15.88 -8.00 8.26
CA PRO A 61 -16.21 -7.44 6.94
C PRO A 61 -16.76 -6.01 7.01
N THR A 62 -17.12 -5.51 8.18
CA THR A 62 -17.58 -4.13 8.36
C THR A 62 -16.46 -3.10 8.26
N LEU A 63 -15.18 -3.54 8.27
CA LEU A 63 -13.97 -2.72 8.12
C LEU A 63 -13.94 -1.52 9.08
N SER A 64 -14.55 -1.65 10.26
CA SER A 64 -14.58 -0.60 11.27
C SER A 64 -13.22 -0.44 11.96
N GLY A 65 -12.95 0.74 12.51
CA GLY A 65 -11.75 0.95 13.32
C GLY A 65 -11.62 -0.01 14.50
N ALA A 66 -12.75 -0.40 15.11
CA ALA A 66 -12.78 -1.37 16.22
C ALA A 66 -12.38 -2.79 15.80
N SER A 67 -12.54 -3.15 14.52
CA SER A 67 -12.16 -4.45 13.99
C SER A 67 -10.74 -4.45 13.37
N ARG A 68 -10.02 -3.32 13.42
CA ARG A 68 -8.67 -3.21 12.83
C ARG A 68 -7.67 -4.03 13.63
N ALA A 69 -7.10 -5.05 12.99
CA ALA A 69 -6.12 -5.96 13.58
C ALA A 69 -4.67 -5.58 13.24
N GLY A 70 -4.45 -4.78 12.20
CA GLY A 70 -3.11 -4.36 11.78
C GLY A 70 -3.10 -3.55 10.49
N THR A 71 -1.89 -3.35 9.98
CA THR A 71 -1.65 -2.63 8.72
C THR A 71 -0.50 -3.28 7.99
N PHE A 72 -0.64 -3.42 6.67
CA PHE A 72 0.49 -3.69 5.77
C PHE A 72 0.96 -2.39 5.12
N ARG A 73 2.26 -2.28 4.92
CA ARG A 73 2.87 -1.23 4.09
C ARG A 73 3.86 -1.87 3.15
N THR A 74 3.82 -1.49 1.87
CA THR A 74 4.68 -2.08 0.85
C THR A 74 6.03 -1.37 0.74
N ASP A 75 7.06 -2.15 0.47
CA ASP A 75 8.37 -1.71 0.04
C ASP A 75 8.42 -1.45 -1.49
N SER A 76 9.59 -1.09 -2.01
CA SER A 76 9.80 -0.82 -3.44
C SER A 76 9.57 -2.04 -4.35
N SER A 77 9.63 -3.25 -3.81
CA SER A 77 9.31 -4.50 -4.50
C SER A 77 7.83 -4.89 -4.40
N GLY A 78 7.02 -4.06 -3.73
CA GLY A 78 5.60 -4.31 -3.48
C GLY A 78 5.31 -5.33 -2.39
N ASN A 79 6.29 -5.71 -1.58
CA ASN A 79 6.10 -6.65 -0.47
C ASN A 79 5.93 -5.91 0.85
N SER A 80 5.09 -6.43 1.75
CA SER A 80 5.03 -5.94 3.13
C SER A 80 5.93 -6.77 4.03
N SER A 81 6.25 -6.22 5.22
CA SER A 81 6.70 -7.02 6.36
C SER A 81 5.58 -7.94 6.82
N SER A 82 5.96 -9.05 7.47
CA SER A 82 5.00 -9.97 8.10
C SER A 82 4.36 -9.32 9.33
N VAL A 83 3.06 -9.51 9.49
CA VAL A 83 2.29 -9.07 10.66
C VAL A 83 1.80 -10.30 11.41
N VAL A 84 2.08 -10.37 12.73
CA VAL A 84 1.59 -11.44 13.59
C VAL A 84 0.10 -11.21 13.84
N LEU A 85 -0.71 -12.24 13.59
CA LEU A 85 -2.16 -12.21 13.74
C LEU A 85 -2.62 -13.48 14.43
N ASN A 86 -3.73 -13.39 15.18
CA ASN A 86 -4.39 -14.60 15.69
C ASN A 86 -4.87 -15.47 14.52
N ALA A 87 -4.90 -16.78 14.70
CA ALA A 87 -5.49 -17.65 13.69
C ALA A 87 -6.96 -17.27 13.47
N GLY A 88 -7.33 -17.07 12.22
CA GLY A 88 -8.68 -16.57 11.86
C GLY A 88 -8.75 -16.04 10.45
N THR A 89 -9.93 -15.53 10.09
CA THR A 89 -10.19 -14.90 8.79
C THR A 89 -10.13 -13.39 8.93
N TYR A 90 -9.44 -12.74 8.00
CA TYR A 90 -9.27 -11.30 7.95
C TYR A 90 -9.68 -10.75 6.60
N TYR A 91 -10.04 -9.47 6.61
CA TYR A 91 -10.44 -8.69 5.44
C TYR A 91 -9.40 -7.60 5.24
N VAL A 92 -8.80 -7.54 4.05
CA VAL A 92 -7.74 -6.59 3.72
C VAL A 92 -8.24 -5.62 2.68
N LYS A 93 -8.08 -4.32 2.96
CA LYS A 93 -8.50 -3.23 2.07
C LYS A 93 -7.38 -2.22 1.92
N GLU A 94 -7.18 -1.69 0.71
CA GLU A 94 -6.27 -0.59 0.47
C GLU A 94 -6.80 0.70 1.10
N LEU A 95 -5.93 1.40 1.83
CA LEU A 95 -6.21 2.68 2.48
C LEU A 95 -5.50 3.84 1.81
N LYS A 96 -4.37 3.54 1.17
CA LYS A 96 -3.54 4.51 0.46
C LYS A 96 -2.86 3.83 -0.72
N ALA A 97 -3.11 4.35 -1.90
CA ALA A 97 -2.41 3.90 -3.10
C ALA A 97 -0.98 4.46 -3.15
N PRO A 98 -0.03 3.75 -3.76
CA PRO A 98 1.32 4.25 -3.97
C PRO A 98 1.36 5.15 -5.21
N LYS A 99 2.54 5.73 -5.46
CA LYS A 99 2.76 6.66 -6.56
C LYS A 99 2.37 6.05 -7.92
N GLY A 100 1.53 6.75 -8.66
CA GLY A 100 1.11 6.38 -10.03
C GLY A 100 -0.04 5.39 -10.10
N TYR A 101 -0.60 4.94 -8.96
CA TYR A 101 -1.74 4.04 -8.91
C TYR A 101 -2.97 4.72 -8.32
N ALA A 102 -4.13 4.33 -8.80
CA ALA A 102 -5.40 4.73 -8.18
C ALA A 102 -5.68 3.87 -6.94
N LEU A 103 -6.36 4.46 -5.97
CA LEU A 103 -6.89 3.71 -4.83
C LEU A 103 -7.95 2.72 -5.32
N VAL A 104 -7.81 1.45 -4.95
CA VAL A 104 -8.74 0.39 -5.32
C VAL A 104 -9.64 0.04 -4.14
N ASP A 105 -10.94 0.02 -4.38
CA ASP A 105 -11.95 -0.28 -3.33
C ASP A 105 -12.21 -1.79 -3.17
N GLU A 106 -11.26 -2.62 -3.60
CA GLU A 106 -11.34 -4.08 -3.45
C GLU A 106 -11.05 -4.51 -2.01
N VAL A 107 -11.83 -5.45 -1.53
CA VAL A 107 -11.60 -6.12 -0.24
C VAL A 107 -11.27 -7.58 -0.50
N LYS A 108 -10.11 -8.04 -0.01
CA LYS A 108 -9.72 -9.44 -0.10
C LYS A 108 -9.74 -10.11 1.25
N MET A 109 -10.24 -11.34 1.25
CA MET A 109 -10.26 -12.19 2.42
C MET A 109 -8.99 -13.05 2.48
N VAL A 110 -8.40 -13.18 3.67
CA VAL A 110 -7.23 -14.03 3.92
C VAL A 110 -7.43 -14.81 5.22
N THR A 111 -7.11 -16.09 5.20
CA THR A 111 -7.18 -16.96 6.39
C THR A 111 -5.79 -17.22 6.91
N VAL A 112 -5.53 -16.80 8.15
CA VAL A 112 -4.28 -17.04 8.89
C VAL A 112 -4.45 -18.30 9.72
N LYS A 113 -3.56 -19.27 9.55
CA LYS A 113 -3.52 -20.50 10.33
C LYS A 113 -2.38 -20.45 11.33
N SER A 114 -2.53 -21.18 12.44
CA SER A 114 -1.50 -21.27 13.47
C SER A 114 -0.15 -21.73 12.91
N GLY A 115 0.91 -20.98 13.23
CA GLY A 115 2.28 -21.27 12.81
C GLY A 115 2.56 -21.14 11.32
N GLN A 116 1.61 -20.60 10.52
CA GLN A 116 1.76 -20.46 9.07
C GLN A 116 1.76 -19.01 8.65
N GLU A 117 2.44 -18.73 7.52
CA GLU A 117 2.32 -17.44 6.82
C GLU A 117 1.22 -17.53 5.75
N ALA A 118 0.34 -16.55 5.76
CA ALA A 118 -0.68 -16.35 4.74
C ALA A 118 -0.36 -15.11 3.94
N THR A 119 -0.34 -15.20 2.60
CA THR A 119 -0.07 -14.08 1.71
C THR A 119 -1.33 -13.67 0.96
N VAL A 120 -1.62 -12.36 0.96
CA VAL A 120 -2.66 -11.77 0.12
C VAL A 120 -2.02 -10.93 -0.97
N THR A 121 -2.47 -11.09 -2.23
CA THR A 121 -1.93 -10.34 -3.38
C THR A 121 -2.96 -9.36 -3.92
N PHE A 122 -2.54 -8.09 -4.11
CA PHE A 122 -3.32 -7.06 -4.81
C PHE A 122 -2.64 -6.72 -6.14
N SER A 123 -3.46 -6.56 -7.18
CA SER A 123 -3.01 -6.19 -8.52
C SER A 123 -3.79 -4.97 -8.97
N ASP A 124 -3.13 -3.81 -8.95
CA ASP A 124 -3.79 -2.56 -9.22
C ASP A 124 -3.47 -2.02 -10.62
N PRO A 125 -4.46 -1.44 -11.30
CA PRO A 125 -4.21 -0.76 -12.56
C PRO A 125 -3.41 0.53 -12.31
N PRO A 126 -2.39 0.81 -13.14
CA PRO A 126 -1.71 2.09 -13.11
C PRO A 126 -2.66 3.20 -13.58
N GLN A 127 -2.49 4.40 -13.04
CA GLN A 127 -3.14 5.58 -13.61
C GLN A 127 -2.58 5.86 -15.00
N MET A 128 -3.44 5.98 -15.99
CA MET A 128 -3.04 5.96 -17.40
C MET A 128 -2.37 7.25 -17.89
N ASN A 129 -2.27 8.30 -17.06
CA ASN A 129 -1.69 9.59 -17.46
C ASN A 129 -0.74 10.19 -16.42
N PRO A 130 0.38 9.54 -16.03
CA PRO A 130 1.46 10.29 -15.44
C PRO A 130 2.11 11.11 -16.57
N VAL A 131 1.86 12.43 -16.57
CA VAL A 131 2.49 13.34 -17.52
C VAL A 131 3.75 13.89 -16.89
N GLU A 132 4.90 13.65 -17.51
CA GLU A 132 6.13 14.34 -17.19
C GLU A 132 6.22 15.59 -18.08
N LEU A 133 6.17 16.78 -17.48
CA LEU A 133 6.29 18.03 -18.18
C LEU A 133 7.73 18.54 -18.11
N LEU A 134 8.44 18.46 -19.22
CA LEU A 134 9.73 19.12 -19.36
C LEU A 134 9.54 20.52 -19.93
N LEU A 135 9.76 21.55 -19.12
CA LEU A 135 9.72 22.93 -19.55
C LEU A 135 11.15 23.41 -19.89
N LYS A 136 11.37 23.78 -21.16
CA LYS A 136 12.59 24.41 -21.61
C LYS A 136 12.32 25.83 -22.04
N LYS A 137 12.91 26.82 -21.37
CA LYS A 137 12.89 28.20 -21.83
C LYS A 137 14.05 28.46 -22.78
N THR A 138 13.77 28.90 -23.98
CA THR A 138 14.76 29.33 -24.97
C THR A 138 14.56 30.81 -25.27
N GLY A 139 15.62 31.52 -25.53
CA GLY A 139 15.54 32.89 -26.06
C GLY A 139 15.05 32.87 -27.51
N MET A 140 14.26 33.83 -27.89
CA MET A 140 14.03 34.10 -29.30
C MET A 140 15.30 34.76 -29.85
N GLU A 141 15.79 34.26 -30.98
CA GLU A 141 16.84 34.96 -31.76
C GLU A 141 16.25 36.25 -32.35
N GLN A 142 16.05 37.26 -31.54
CA GLN A 142 15.79 38.59 -31.98
C GLN A 142 16.65 39.58 -31.23
N GLU A 143 17.16 40.54 -31.97
CA GLU A 143 18.05 41.67 -31.80
C GLU A 143 18.08 42.43 -30.44
N TYR A 144 17.55 41.90 -29.39
CA TYR A 144 17.68 42.41 -28.02
C TYR A 144 18.43 41.41 -27.15
N VAL A 145 19.68 41.26 -27.46
CA VAL A 145 20.64 40.69 -26.52
C VAL A 145 21.01 41.81 -25.56
N ASP A 146 20.68 41.66 -24.28
CA ASP A 146 21.27 42.46 -23.23
C ASP A 146 22.78 42.57 -23.50
N PRO A 147 23.37 43.79 -23.61
CA PRO A 147 24.79 43.94 -23.87
C PRO A 147 25.70 43.28 -22.86
N SER A 148 25.18 42.82 -21.72
CA SER A 148 25.93 42.02 -20.73
C SER A 148 26.08 40.55 -21.12
N GLY A 149 25.46 40.06 -22.18
CA GLY A 149 25.57 38.67 -22.67
C GLY A 149 24.97 37.61 -21.77
N THR A 150 24.37 37.97 -20.69
CA THR A 150 23.69 37.08 -19.74
C THR A 150 22.18 37.19 -19.86
N ALA A 151 21.61 36.53 -20.86
CA ALA A 151 20.16 36.30 -20.82
C ALA A 151 19.87 35.38 -19.62
N ALA A 152 19.54 35.99 -18.50
CA ALA A 152 19.22 35.27 -17.29
C ALA A 152 17.89 34.57 -17.46
N TYR A 153 17.89 33.30 -17.85
CA TYR A 153 16.71 32.44 -17.76
C TYR A 153 16.45 32.00 -16.31
N GLN A 154 17.38 32.31 -15.41
CA GLN A 154 17.31 32.04 -13.99
C GLN A 154 16.20 32.88 -13.35
N GLY A 155 15.34 32.24 -12.56
CA GLY A 155 14.22 32.89 -11.86
C GLY A 155 12.93 33.03 -12.69
N ALA A 156 12.88 32.52 -13.93
CA ALA A 156 11.62 32.48 -14.66
C ALA A 156 10.61 31.59 -13.94
N GLN A 157 9.43 32.16 -13.65
CA GLN A 157 8.34 31.43 -13.01
C GLN A 157 7.26 31.11 -14.04
N PHE A 158 6.73 29.89 -13.95
CA PHE A 158 5.66 29.42 -14.83
C PHE A 158 4.53 28.88 -13.98
N LEU A 159 3.30 29.27 -14.30
CA LEU A 159 2.10 28.70 -13.73
C LEU A 159 1.64 27.53 -14.59
N VAL A 160 1.73 26.32 -14.08
CA VAL A 160 1.18 25.13 -14.73
C VAL A 160 -0.18 24.83 -14.12
N LYS A 161 -1.22 24.80 -14.95
CA LYS A 161 -2.57 24.40 -14.56
C LYS A 161 -2.88 23.06 -15.18
N PHE A 162 -3.29 22.12 -14.35
CA PHE A 162 -3.80 20.82 -14.77
C PHE A 162 -5.32 20.87 -14.78
N TYR A 163 -5.94 20.49 -15.89
CA TYR A 163 -7.37 20.33 -16.01
C TYR A 163 -7.68 18.84 -16.14
N ALA A 164 -8.45 18.28 -15.21
CA ALA A 164 -8.79 16.86 -15.18
C ALA A 164 -9.73 16.43 -16.32
N GLU A 165 -10.45 17.40 -16.91
CA GLU A 165 -11.34 17.18 -18.05
C GLU A 165 -11.06 18.22 -19.12
N LEU A 166 -10.87 17.77 -20.37
CA LEU A 166 -11.06 18.62 -21.53
C LEU A 166 -12.58 18.77 -21.69
N LEU A 167 -13.12 19.92 -21.33
CA LEU A 167 -14.43 20.30 -21.82
C LEU A 167 -14.27 20.54 -23.32
N ASP A 168 -14.85 19.66 -24.12
CA ASP A 168 -14.96 19.90 -25.56
C ASP A 168 -15.70 21.23 -25.76
N PRO A 169 -15.09 22.27 -26.31
CA PRO A 169 -15.80 23.46 -26.66
C PRO A 169 -16.63 23.12 -27.89
N GLY A 170 -17.88 22.68 -27.65
CA GLY A 170 -18.84 22.41 -28.71
C GLY A 170 -19.00 23.53 -29.74
#